data_f4eb444c147d32fab806f943bdc47063
#
_entry.id   f4eb444c147d32fab806f943bdc47063
#
_cell.length_a   1.000
_cell.length_b   1.000
_cell.length_c   1.000
_cell.angle_alpha   90.00
_cell.angle_beta   90.00
_cell.angle_gamma   90.00
#
_symmetry.space_group_name_H-M   'P 1'
#
loop_
_entity.id
_entity.type
_entity.pdbx_description
1 polymer ?
#
loop_
_entity_poly.entity_id
_entity_poly.type
_entity_poly.pdbx_seq_one_letter_code
_entity_poly.pdbx_strand_id
1 'polypeptide(L)'
;MTSRKNPPAQPNGVRSILVVDDDVASTESLTEILSAEGYTVAAARNGKEALQHLRTGPAPRLIILDLFMPEMDGWEFRREQLRDAKLRDIPVVVMTGASVYAGIDANVIVHKPLDVTRFVNLIERYF
;
A
#
# COMPACT_ATOMS: atom_id res chain seq x y z
N MET A 1 -15.67 -21.28 -5.49
CA MET A 1 -15.35 -20.85 -5.77
C MET A 1 -14.86 -20.24 -5.91
N THR A 2 -14.67 -19.74 -6.01
CA THR A 2 -14.26 -19.05 -6.21
C THR A 2 -13.35 -18.67 -6.59
N SER A 3 -13.19 -18.88 -6.75
CA SER A 3 -12.23 -18.79 -7.22
C SER A 3 -11.77 -17.81 -8.01
N ARG A 4 -12.37 -16.93 -8.28
CA ARG A 4 -11.96 -15.82 -9.01
C ARG A 4 -10.71 -15.30 -8.56
N LYS A 5 -10.49 -15.52 -7.38
CA LYS A 5 -9.44 -14.95 -6.90
C LYS A 5 -8.29 -15.67 -6.95
N ASN A 6 -8.21 -16.68 -7.55
CA ASN A 6 -7.02 -17.39 -7.59
C ASN A 6 -6.42 -17.32 -8.89
N PRO A 7 -5.77 -16.24 -9.18
CA PRO A 7 -5.04 -16.18 -10.39
C PRO A 7 -4.00 -17.21 -10.32
N PRO A 8 -3.71 -17.80 -11.39
CA PRO A 8 -2.74 -18.81 -11.46
C PRO A 8 -1.46 -18.29 -10.94
N ALA A 9 -1.00 -19.02 -10.16
CA ALA A 9 0.31 -19.04 -9.92
C ALA A 9 1.10 -17.89 -10.20
N GLN A 10 0.93 -16.90 -9.50
CA GLN A 10 1.95 -15.92 -9.44
C GLN A 10 2.69 -16.21 -8.19
N PRO A 11 3.86 -16.77 -8.24
CA PRO A 11 4.55 -17.22 -7.06
C PRO A 11 4.78 -16.09 -6.07
N ASN A 12 4.91 -14.87 -6.56
CA ASN A 12 5.16 -13.77 -5.67
C ASN A 12 4.14 -12.71 -5.85
N GLY A 13 3.70 -12.13 -4.81
CA GLY A 13 2.93 -10.92 -4.87
C GLY A 13 1.50 -11.05 -5.34
N VAL A 14 1.03 -12.26 -5.48
CA VAL A 14 -0.29 -12.44 -5.99
C VAL A 14 -1.34 -11.67 -5.24
N ARG A 15 -1.30 -11.69 -3.96
CA ARG A 15 -2.23 -10.91 -3.16
C ARG A 15 -1.45 -10.14 -2.12
N SER A 16 -0.32 -9.59 -2.52
CA SER A 16 0.55 -8.94 -1.57
C SER A 16 0.39 -7.43 -1.60
N ILE A 17 0.42 -6.86 -0.43
CA ILE A 17 0.26 -5.43 -0.21
C ILE A 17 1.39 -4.95 0.69
N LEU A 18 1.96 -3.80 0.34
CA LEU A 18 2.91 -3.13 1.22
C LEU A 18 2.21 -1.96 1.88
N VAL A 19 2.19 -1.92 3.20
CA VAL A 19 1.65 -0.80 3.96
C VAL A 19 2.81 0.06 4.44
N VAL A 20 2.78 1.33 4.09
CA VAL A 20 3.83 2.28 4.46
C VAL A 20 3.23 3.32 5.40
N ASP A 21 3.53 3.20 6.68
CA ASP A 21 2.95 4.05 7.72
C ASP A 21 3.83 3.92 8.98
N ASP A 22 4.14 5.02 9.62
CA ASP A 22 4.96 5.00 10.83
C ASP A 22 4.16 4.70 12.10
N ASP A 23 2.85 4.70 12.01
CA ASP A 23 1.99 4.38 13.17
C ASP A 23 1.81 2.88 13.26
N VAL A 24 2.38 2.29 14.29
CA VAL A 24 2.34 0.84 14.49
C VAL A 24 0.91 0.34 14.66
N ALA A 25 0.09 1.07 15.39
CA ALA A 25 -1.30 0.65 15.62
C ALA A 25 -2.09 0.62 14.32
N SER A 26 -1.92 1.62 13.46
CA SER A 26 -2.56 1.64 12.15
C SER A 26 -2.12 0.48 11.29
N THR A 27 -0.82 0.21 11.28
CA THR A 27 -0.25 -0.88 10.50
C THR A 27 -0.77 -2.23 10.96
N GLU A 28 -0.84 -2.43 12.26
CA GLU A 28 -1.34 -3.68 12.81
C GLU A 28 -2.82 -3.89 12.49
N SER A 29 -3.62 -2.84 12.62
CA SER A 29 -5.03 -2.91 12.29
C SER A 29 -5.26 -3.26 10.84
N LEU A 30 -4.53 -2.60 9.95
CA LEU A 30 -4.63 -2.87 8.52
C LEU A 30 -4.19 -4.28 8.19
N THR A 31 -3.11 -4.73 8.81
CA THR A 31 -2.60 -6.07 8.58
C THR A 31 -3.66 -7.10 8.97
N GLU A 32 -4.32 -6.92 10.11
CA GLU A 32 -5.38 -7.80 10.54
C GLU A 32 -6.54 -7.84 9.55
N ILE A 33 -7.01 -6.67 9.16
CA ILE A 33 -8.14 -6.54 8.26
C ILE A 33 -7.83 -7.22 6.92
N LEU A 34 -6.68 -6.91 6.36
CA LEU A 34 -6.32 -7.40 5.04
C LEU A 34 -5.95 -8.88 5.05
N SER A 35 -5.29 -9.34 6.11
CA SER A 35 -4.96 -10.75 6.24
C SER A 35 -6.21 -11.60 6.34
N ALA A 36 -7.23 -11.10 7.02
CA ALA A 36 -8.51 -11.80 7.11
C ALA A 36 -9.18 -11.96 5.75
N GLU A 37 -8.86 -11.08 4.80
CA GLU A 37 -9.38 -11.14 3.44
C GLU A 37 -8.48 -11.94 2.50
N GLY A 38 -7.42 -12.54 3.03
CA GLY A 38 -6.54 -13.38 2.22
C GLY A 38 -5.34 -12.69 1.61
N TYR A 39 -5.08 -11.45 1.99
CA TYR A 39 -3.90 -10.73 1.49
C TYR A 39 -2.68 -11.01 2.34
N THR A 40 -1.51 -10.97 1.72
CA THR A 40 -0.23 -11.04 2.42
C THR A 40 0.26 -9.61 2.58
N VAL A 41 0.52 -9.20 3.80
CA VAL A 41 0.85 -7.80 4.10
C VAL A 41 2.25 -7.68 4.65
N ALA A 42 3.04 -6.81 4.05
CA ALA A 42 4.32 -6.38 4.58
C ALA A 42 4.19 -4.92 5.00
N ALA A 43 5.04 -4.48 5.90
CA ALA A 43 4.96 -3.13 6.43
C ALA A 43 6.32 -2.44 6.37
N ALA A 44 6.29 -1.14 6.13
CA ALA A 44 7.46 -0.27 6.20
C ALA A 44 7.06 0.98 6.99
N ARG A 45 8.01 1.54 7.73
CA ARG A 45 7.70 2.65 8.65
C ARG A 45 7.91 4.02 8.04
N ASN A 46 8.55 4.09 6.90
CA ASN A 46 8.79 5.34 6.20
C ASN A 46 9.11 5.05 4.75
N GLY A 47 9.26 6.10 3.96
CA GLY A 47 9.52 5.95 2.54
C GLY A 47 10.84 5.29 2.21
N LYS A 48 11.86 5.53 3.02
CA LYS A 48 13.16 4.92 2.82
C LYS A 48 13.12 3.41 2.97
N GLU A 49 12.50 2.97 4.06
CA GLU A 49 12.35 1.55 4.34
C GLU A 49 11.50 0.89 3.25
N ALA A 50 10.46 1.59 2.81
CA ALA A 50 9.60 1.09 1.74
C ALA A 50 10.37 0.89 0.44
N LEU A 51 11.18 1.87 0.04
CA LEU A 51 11.99 1.75 -1.18
C LEU A 51 12.98 0.59 -1.07
N GLN A 52 13.59 0.44 0.08
CA GLN A 52 14.51 -0.68 0.29
C GLN A 52 13.79 -2.01 0.14
N HIS A 53 12.62 -2.12 0.75
CA HIS A 53 11.81 -3.33 0.63
C HIS A 53 11.45 -3.63 -0.82
N LEU A 54 11.05 -2.61 -1.57
CA LEU A 54 10.64 -2.76 -2.95
C LEU A 54 11.80 -3.14 -3.87
N ARG A 55 13.00 -2.65 -3.56
CA ARG A 55 14.17 -2.88 -4.40
C ARG A 55 14.87 -4.20 -4.12
N THR A 56 14.59 -4.82 -2.98
CA THR A 56 15.28 -6.03 -2.57
C THR A 56 14.41 -7.27 -2.54
N GLY A 57 13.13 -7.14 -2.80
CA GLY A 57 12.22 -8.27 -2.74
C GLY A 57 11.23 -8.27 -3.88
N PRO A 58 10.30 -9.22 -3.86
CA PRO A 58 9.27 -9.25 -4.90
C PRO A 58 8.34 -8.07 -4.77
N ALA A 59 7.88 -7.56 -5.88
CA ALA A 59 7.00 -6.40 -5.89
C ALA A 59 5.61 -6.75 -5.37
N PRO A 60 5.04 -5.92 -4.51
CA PRO A 60 3.64 -6.10 -4.13
C PRO A 60 2.72 -5.69 -5.27
N ARG A 61 1.47 -6.09 -5.19
CA ARG A 61 0.46 -5.69 -6.16
C ARG A 61 -0.11 -4.31 -5.85
N LEU A 62 0.06 -3.85 -4.64
CA LEU A 62 -0.51 -2.58 -4.21
C LEU A 62 0.31 -2.01 -3.06
N ILE A 63 0.43 -0.69 -3.02
CA ILE A 63 1.04 0.02 -1.90
C ILE A 63 -0.04 0.87 -1.25
N ILE A 64 -0.17 0.77 0.07
CA ILE A 64 -1.01 1.67 0.86
C ILE A 64 -0.06 2.62 1.58
N LEU A 65 -0.20 3.91 1.34
CA LEU A 65 0.80 4.89 1.71
C LEU A 65 0.21 5.99 2.58
N ASP A 66 0.78 6.18 3.76
CA ASP A 66 0.53 7.37 4.57
C ASP A 66 1.43 8.50 4.08
N LEU A 67 0.98 9.74 4.24
CA LEU A 67 1.73 10.89 3.74
C LEU A 67 2.74 11.43 4.75
N PHE A 68 2.41 11.43 6.04
CA PHE A 68 3.26 12.06 7.05
C PHE A 68 4.04 11.01 7.82
N MET A 69 5.32 10.92 7.53
CA MET A 69 6.22 9.95 8.13
C MET A 69 7.58 10.58 8.32
N PRO A 70 8.37 10.11 9.31
CA PRO A 70 9.73 10.63 9.48
C PRO A 70 10.65 10.16 8.36
N GLU A 71 11.78 10.79 8.24
CA GLU A 71 12.87 10.49 7.31
C GLU A 71 12.52 10.68 5.85
N MET A 72 11.55 9.97 5.33
CA MET A 72 11.07 10.17 3.96
C MET A 72 9.55 10.09 4.00
N ASP A 73 8.88 11.18 3.71
CA ASP A 73 7.42 11.24 3.73
C ASP A 73 6.81 10.63 2.46
N GLY A 74 5.49 10.61 2.40
CA GLY A 74 4.78 9.98 1.29
C GLY A 74 5.00 10.68 -0.04
N TRP A 75 5.13 12.01 -0.04
CA TRP A 75 5.39 12.75 -1.28
C TRP A 75 6.75 12.39 -1.85
N GLU A 76 7.78 12.35 -1.01
CA GLU A 76 9.12 11.99 -1.45
C GLU A 76 9.18 10.56 -1.92
N PHE A 77 8.55 9.65 -1.17
CA PHE A 77 8.49 8.25 -1.55
C PHE A 77 7.87 8.11 -2.95
N ARG A 78 6.74 8.78 -3.17
CA ARG A 78 6.03 8.66 -4.45
C ARG A 78 6.88 9.21 -5.59
N ARG A 79 7.59 10.32 -5.37
CA ARG A 79 8.49 10.85 -6.39
C ARG A 79 9.58 9.86 -6.76
N GLU A 80 10.17 9.22 -5.75
CA GLU A 80 11.22 8.23 -6.00
C GLU A 80 10.68 7.00 -6.70
N GLN A 81 9.50 6.56 -6.31
CA GLN A 81 8.85 5.43 -6.94
C GLN A 81 8.60 5.69 -8.42
N LEU A 82 8.09 6.86 -8.74
CA LEU A 82 7.76 7.21 -10.13
C LEU A 82 8.99 7.36 -11.02
N ARG A 83 10.14 7.62 -10.45
CA ARG A 83 11.40 7.69 -11.20
C ARG A 83 12.00 6.32 -11.48
N ASP A 84 11.54 5.31 -10.78
CA ASP A 84 12.12 3.97 -10.89
C ASP A 84 11.26 3.14 -11.85
N ALA A 85 11.82 2.77 -12.98
CA ALA A 85 11.08 2.05 -14.02
C ALA A 85 10.52 0.72 -13.53
N LYS A 86 11.13 0.13 -12.52
CA LYS A 86 10.67 -1.14 -11.98
C LYS A 86 9.54 -0.97 -10.98
N LEU A 87 9.40 0.21 -10.39
CA LEU A 87 8.47 0.44 -9.29
C LEU A 87 7.28 1.30 -9.68
N ARG A 88 7.43 2.12 -10.70
CA ARG A 88 6.45 3.19 -10.98
C ARG A 88 5.06 2.70 -11.33
N ASP A 89 4.93 1.47 -11.80
CA ASP A 89 3.62 0.94 -12.20
C ASP A 89 2.85 0.28 -11.07
N ILE A 90 3.45 0.15 -9.90
CA ILE A 90 2.73 -0.40 -8.75
C ILE A 90 1.70 0.65 -8.29
N PRO A 91 0.42 0.30 -8.26
CA PRO A 91 -0.59 1.28 -7.85
C PRO A 91 -0.44 1.67 -6.38
N VAL A 92 -0.78 2.92 -6.08
CA VAL A 92 -0.67 3.47 -4.74
C VAL A 92 -2.02 4.02 -4.30
N VAL A 93 -2.49 3.56 -3.16
CA VAL A 93 -3.65 4.12 -2.47
C VAL A 93 -3.09 4.92 -1.29
N VAL A 94 -3.33 6.21 -1.29
CA VAL A 94 -2.93 7.06 -0.17
C VAL A 94 -4.01 7.00 0.90
N MET A 95 -3.59 6.78 2.14
CA MET A 95 -4.51 6.74 3.26
C MET A 95 -4.01 7.73 4.30
N THR A 96 -4.76 8.78 4.55
CA THR A 96 -4.28 9.86 5.38
C THR A 96 -5.38 10.44 6.27
N GLY A 97 -5.00 10.86 7.47
CA GLY A 97 -5.87 11.62 8.34
C GLY A 97 -5.83 13.12 8.08
N ALA A 98 -4.91 13.55 7.22
CA ALA A 98 -4.74 14.97 6.94
C ALA A 98 -5.74 15.47 5.92
N SER A 99 -6.10 16.73 6.02
CA SER A 99 -6.97 17.36 5.04
C SER A 99 -6.18 17.97 3.89
N VAL A 100 -4.85 18.04 4.02
CA VAL A 100 -3.98 18.62 2.99
C VAL A 100 -3.15 17.50 2.37
N TYR A 101 -3.36 17.27 1.10
CA TYR A 101 -2.64 16.24 0.36
C TYR A 101 -2.30 16.70 -1.07
N ALA A 102 -2.18 17.99 -1.24
CA ALA A 102 -1.89 18.58 -2.55
C ALA A 102 -0.55 18.08 -3.08
N GLY A 103 -0.47 17.91 -4.37
CA GLY A 103 0.77 17.53 -5.03
C GLY A 103 1.10 16.05 -4.98
N ILE A 104 0.22 15.22 -4.43
CA ILE A 104 0.45 13.78 -4.46
C ILE A 104 -0.21 13.18 -5.69
N ASP A 105 0.57 12.40 -6.42
CA ASP A 105 0.08 11.65 -7.56
C ASP A 105 -0.22 10.24 -7.07
N ALA A 106 -1.48 9.93 -6.89
CA ALA A 106 -1.90 8.63 -6.37
C ALA A 106 -3.11 8.13 -7.13
N ASN A 107 -3.30 6.83 -7.11
CA ASN A 107 -4.45 6.23 -7.78
C ASN A 107 -5.75 6.59 -7.05
N VAL A 108 -5.72 6.56 -5.73
CA VAL A 108 -6.88 6.89 -4.91
C VAL A 108 -6.39 7.47 -3.59
N ILE A 109 -7.17 8.37 -3.02
CA ILE A 109 -6.91 8.91 -1.69
C ILE A 109 -8.07 8.52 -0.79
N VAL A 110 -7.75 7.90 0.34
CA VAL A 110 -8.72 7.47 1.32
C VAL A 110 -8.47 8.22 2.62
N HIS A 111 -9.51 8.79 3.19
CA HIS A 111 -9.38 9.54 4.44
C HIS A 111 -9.63 8.65 5.64
N LYS A 112 -8.83 8.83 6.68
CA LYS A 112 -9.09 8.23 7.99
C LYS A 112 -10.17 9.04 8.71
N PRO A 113 -11.01 8.42 9.55
CA PRO A 113 -11.06 7.01 9.88
C PRO A 113 -11.68 6.18 8.76
N LEU A 114 -11.30 4.92 8.73
CA LEU A 114 -11.73 4.02 7.66
C LEU A 114 -13.13 3.48 7.88
N ASP A 115 -13.88 3.39 6.78
CA ASP A 115 -15.00 2.47 6.71
C ASP A 115 -14.43 1.16 6.19
N VAL A 116 -14.36 0.15 7.02
CA VAL A 116 -13.67 -1.10 6.70
C VAL A 116 -14.24 -1.78 5.46
N THR A 117 -15.56 -1.85 5.37
CA THR A 117 -16.22 -2.50 4.24
C THR A 117 -15.89 -1.81 2.93
N ARG A 118 -15.98 -0.49 2.92
CA ARG A 118 -15.65 0.28 1.72
C ARG A 118 -14.19 0.14 1.34
N PHE A 119 -13.34 0.15 2.34
CA PHE A 119 -11.91 0.03 2.12
C PHE A 119 -11.56 -1.32 1.50
N VAL A 120 -12.09 -2.41 2.07
CA VAL A 120 -11.84 -3.75 1.53
C VAL A 120 -12.34 -3.86 0.10
N ASN A 121 -13.52 -3.34 -0.18
CA ASN A 121 -14.06 -3.35 -1.54
C ASN A 121 -13.19 -2.56 -2.51
N LEU A 122 -12.66 -1.44 -2.06
CA LEU A 122 -11.76 -0.65 -2.88
C LEU A 122 -10.48 -1.40 -3.20
N ILE A 123 -9.89 -2.02 -2.20
CA ILE A 123 -8.63 -2.77 -2.37
C ILE A 123 -8.82 -3.92 -3.35
N GLU A 124 -9.95 -4.60 -3.29
CA GLU A 124 -10.21 -5.73 -4.17
C GLU A 124 -10.19 -5.36 -5.65
N ARG A 125 -10.43 -4.12 -5.98
CA ARG A 125 -10.38 -3.67 -7.37
C ARG A 125 -9.00 -3.76 -7.98
N TYR A 126 -7.96 -3.86 -7.16
CA TYR A 126 -6.58 -3.95 -7.63
C TYR A 126 -6.12 -5.40 -7.77
N PHE A 127 -6.98 -6.33 -7.48
CA PHE A 127 -6.70 -7.75 -7.55
C PHE A 127 -7.76 -8.51 -8.35
#